data_416de7dfeb16fdb989de555fed5bcd79
#
_entry.id   416de7dfeb16fdb989de555fed5bcd79
#
_cell.length_a   1.000
_cell.length_b   1.000
_cell.length_c   1.000
_cell.angle_alpha   90.00
_cell.angle_beta   90.00
_cell.angle_gamma   90.00
#
_symmetry.space_group_name_H-M   'P 1'
#
loop_
_entity.id
_entity.type
_entity.pdbx_description
1 polymer ?
#
loop_
_entity_poly.entity_id
_entity_poly.type
_entity_poly.pdbx_seq_one_letter_code
_entity_poly.pdbx_strand_id
1 'polypeptide(L)'
;MQYDYYAFRREQLGDPLNELEQAKQQKDKNARNQAIEQAAKKAIQLEPHLSYLWYEAQGSELKNPIRDAWQKRLTANSIPSEFQFLPKLSELDRLSSLSFMLCVPFKLRKPYLSKDDRTFHLLDNPVRKDKVFQTPMVASTSWKGALRATLWQLRHQKDDEQIIRLFGNEREEKDHKKLKSGRLYFYPTFFDKIGLEVINPHSRKTGTGKNPILIECVPLGTTGKLVILYVPFGKVQESEVAEDMKLVAEGVEAMLTVYGFGAKTSSGFGIAELNGTIEFGIRADWSCLEEALTPAKHPEFLKDDGSLKTEFLNADGSFKTEKQYKTFLQGQGKTHNKKLYQEAEKWWKSRNDRPKLPESFRRRNFISFASLITTAEACHNKLKGV
;
A
#
# COMPACT_ATOMS: atom_id res chain seq x y z
N MET A 1 31.72 -27.10 -8.06
CA MET A 1 30.90 -26.03 -7.51
C MET A 1 29.69 -25.89 -8.42
N GLN A 2 28.48 -26.21 -7.96
CA GLN A 2 27.28 -26.08 -8.78
C GLN A 2 26.86 -24.61 -8.79
N TYR A 3 26.93 -23.97 -9.94
CA TYR A 3 26.57 -22.56 -10.13
C TYR A 3 25.09 -22.36 -10.52
N ASP A 4 24.40 -23.47 -10.87
CA ASP A 4 22.99 -23.46 -11.26
C ASP A 4 22.14 -24.00 -10.11
N TYR A 5 21.36 -23.11 -9.50
CA TYR A 5 20.46 -23.45 -8.38
C TYR A 5 19.35 -24.42 -8.81
N TYR A 6 18.87 -24.34 -10.04
CA TYR A 6 17.86 -25.26 -10.55
C TYR A 6 18.41 -26.70 -10.65
N ALA A 7 19.61 -26.88 -11.25
CA ALA A 7 20.26 -28.17 -11.33
C ALA A 7 20.53 -28.75 -9.94
N PHE A 8 21.01 -27.93 -9.00
CA PHE A 8 21.22 -28.34 -7.62
C PHE A 8 19.94 -28.79 -6.92
N ARG A 9 18.84 -28.05 -7.07
CA ARG A 9 17.55 -28.42 -6.48
C ARG A 9 16.96 -29.67 -7.13
N ARG A 10 17.11 -29.81 -8.45
CA ARG A 10 16.67 -30.99 -9.19
C ARG A 10 17.42 -32.25 -8.73
N GLU A 11 18.73 -32.13 -8.50
CA GLU A 11 19.54 -33.24 -7.96
C GLU A 11 19.05 -33.65 -6.56
N GLN A 12 18.73 -32.69 -5.69
CA GLN A 12 18.21 -32.97 -4.35
C GLN A 12 16.80 -33.59 -4.34
N LEU A 13 15.93 -33.13 -5.22
CA LEU A 13 14.52 -33.52 -5.28
C LEU A 13 14.26 -34.70 -6.20
N GLY A 14 15.27 -35.15 -6.97
CA GLY A 14 15.12 -36.14 -8.03
C GLY A 14 14.55 -35.57 -9.31
N ASP A 15 14.05 -36.40 -10.19
CA ASP A 15 13.42 -36.01 -11.45
C ASP A 15 11.88 -36.05 -11.33
N PRO A 16 11.22 -34.92 -10.91
CA PRO A 16 9.78 -34.92 -10.69
C PRO A 16 8.96 -35.12 -11.97
N LEU A 17 9.52 -34.84 -13.16
CA LEU A 17 8.84 -35.09 -14.42
C LEU A 17 8.80 -36.62 -14.72
N ASN A 18 9.91 -37.30 -14.52
CA ASN A 18 9.98 -38.74 -14.67
C ASN A 18 9.08 -39.45 -13.63
N GLU A 19 9.08 -38.98 -12.40
CA GLU A 19 8.15 -39.49 -11.36
C GLU A 19 6.68 -39.30 -11.75
N LEU A 20 6.31 -38.17 -12.36
CA LEU A 20 4.97 -37.93 -12.88
C LEU A 20 4.61 -38.88 -14.03
N GLU A 21 5.53 -39.15 -14.94
CA GLU A 21 5.32 -40.12 -16.03
C GLU A 21 5.13 -41.52 -15.50
N GLN A 22 5.97 -41.95 -14.58
CA GLN A 22 5.84 -43.26 -13.92
C GLN A 22 4.54 -43.41 -13.14
N ALA A 23 4.13 -42.33 -12.43
CA ALA A 23 2.86 -42.31 -11.71
C ALA A 23 1.66 -42.50 -12.63
N LYS A 24 1.67 -41.93 -13.84
CA LYS A 24 0.60 -42.09 -14.84
C LYS A 24 0.46 -43.52 -15.34
N GLN A 25 1.53 -44.32 -15.31
CA GLN A 25 1.52 -45.72 -15.78
C GLN A 25 0.92 -46.68 -14.76
N GLN A 26 0.67 -46.27 -13.51
CA GLN A 26 0.06 -47.12 -12.49
C GLN A 26 -1.36 -47.55 -12.88
N LYS A 27 -1.65 -48.82 -12.70
CA LYS A 27 -2.95 -49.41 -13.08
C LYS A 27 -4.07 -49.04 -12.11
N ASP A 28 -3.79 -49.01 -10.81
CA ASP A 28 -4.77 -48.63 -9.80
C ASP A 28 -5.03 -47.12 -9.85
N LYS A 29 -6.30 -46.74 -9.96
CA LYS A 29 -6.71 -45.32 -10.11
C LYS A 29 -6.38 -44.48 -8.88
N ASN A 30 -6.57 -45.04 -7.68
CA ASN A 30 -6.36 -44.30 -6.44
C ASN A 30 -4.86 -44.13 -6.18
N ALA A 31 -4.08 -45.17 -6.31
CA ALA A 31 -2.63 -45.12 -6.19
C ALA A 31 -2.02 -44.18 -7.24
N ARG A 32 -2.51 -44.26 -8.48
CA ARG A 32 -2.10 -43.34 -9.56
C ARG A 32 -2.35 -41.87 -9.21
N ASN A 33 -3.54 -41.52 -8.75
CA ASN A 33 -3.87 -40.13 -8.40
C ASN A 33 -3.02 -39.60 -7.24
N GLN A 34 -2.78 -40.45 -6.22
CA GLN A 34 -1.90 -40.11 -5.10
C GLN A 34 -0.45 -39.89 -5.54
N ALA A 35 0.07 -40.77 -6.38
CA ALA A 35 1.43 -40.67 -6.90
C ALA A 35 1.61 -39.41 -7.78
N ILE A 36 0.63 -39.11 -8.64
CA ILE A 36 0.62 -37.88 -9.46
C ILE A 36 0.60 -36.64 -8.55
N GLU A 37 -0.22 -36.62 -7.51
CA GLU A 37 -0.28 -35.48 -6.60
C GLU A 37 1.03 -35.30 -5.82
N GLN A 38 1.65 -36.38 -5.37
CA GLN A 38 2.94 -36.33 -4.67
C GLN A 38 4.07 -35.81 -5.57
N ALA A 39 4.18 -36.37 -6.78
CA ALA A 39 5.19 -35.96 -7.76
C ALA A 39 4.98 -34.48 -8.18
N ALA A 40 3.74 -34.06 -8.39
CA ALA A 40 3.42 -32.66 -8.69
C ALA A 40 3.76 -31.71 -7.54
N LYS A 41 3.47 -32.09 -6.27
CA LYS A 41 3.88 -31.33 -5.08
C LYS A 41 5.39 -31.21 -4.97
N LYS A 42 6.12 -32.28 -5.30
CA LYS A 42 7.58 -32.29 -5.33
C LYS A 42 8.11 -31.35 -6.43
N ALA A 43 7.51 -31.41 -7.61
CA ALA A 43 7.86 -30.53 -8.74
C ALA A 43 7.75 -29.04 -8.37
N ILE A 44 6.68 -28.63 -7.70
CA ILE A 44 6.50 -27.22 -7.31
C ILE A 44 7.45 -26.75 -6.20
N GLN A 45 8.18 -27.65 -5.53
CA GLN A 45 9.25 -27.28 -4.58
C GLN A 45 10.53 -26.80 -5.27
N LEU A 46 10.65 -26.97 -6.58
CA LEU A 46 11.75 -26.42 -7.39
C LEU A 46 11.68 -24.90 -7.58
N GLU A 47 10.72 -24.25 -6.95
CA GLU A 47 10.64 -22.78 -6.95
C GLU A 47 11.99 -22.13 -6.52
N PRO A 48 12.47 -21.07 -7.17
CA PRO A 48 11.79 -20.22 -8.17
C PRO A 48 11.83 -20.72 -9.61
N HIS A 49 12.34 -21.89 -9.86
CA HIS A 49 12.58 -22.43 -11.21
C HIS A 49 11.40 -23.25 -11.78
N LEU A 50 10.21 -23.07 -11.22
CA LEU A 50 8.96 -23.65 -11.74
C LEU A 50 8.74 -23.37 -13.23
N SER A 51 9.21 -22.23 -13.69
CA SER A 51 9.11 -21.83 -15.09
C SER A 51 9.87 -22.76 -16.02
N TYR A 52 11.05 -23.21 -15.63
CA TYR A 52 11.82 -24.19 -16.42
C TYR A 52 11.12 -25.53 -16.46
N LEU A 53 10.63 -26.00 -15.33
CA LEU A 53 9.87 -27.25 -15.26
C LEU A 53 8.61 -27.17 -16.11
N TRP A 54 7.93 -26.02 -16.10
CA TRP A 54 6.78 -25.77 -16.94
C TRP A 54 7.12 -25.77 -18.43
N TYR A 55 8.24 -25.18 -18.79
CA TYR A 55 8.75 -25.18 -20.16
C TYR A 55 9.10 -26.62 -20.61
N GLU A 56 9.80 -27.37 -19.78
CA GLU A 56 10.11 -28.79 -20.06
C GLU A 56 8.83 -29.64 -20.22
N ALA A 57 7.80 -29.38 -19.40
CA ALA A 57 6.51 -30.05 -19.48
C ALA A 57 5.60 -29.58 -20.59
N GLN A 58 6.00 -28.53 -21.35
CA GLN A 58 5.19 -27.91 -22.38
C GLN A 58 4.90 -28.88 -23.52
N GLY A 59 3.62 -29.00 -23.88
CA GLY A 59 3.18 -29.96 -24.90
C GLY A 59 2.89 -31.36 -24.39
N SER A 60 3.15 -31.66 -23.10
CA SER A 60 2.82 -32.92 -22.45
C SER A 60 1.61 -32.77 -21.53
N GLU A 61 0.97 -33.93 -21.25
CA GLU A 61 -0.11 -34.00 -20.25
C GLU A 61 0.39 -33.77 -18.81
N LEU A 62 1.71 -33.78 -18.58
CA LEU A 62 2.34 -33.50 -17.27
C LEU A 62 2.07 -32.11 -16.78
N LYS A 63 1.79 -31.17 -17.71
CA LYS A 63 1.49 -29.78 -17.45
C LYS A 63 0.33 -29.59 -16.47
N ASN A 64 -0.74 -30.33 -16.62
CA ASN A 64 -1.95 -30.15 -15.83
C ASN A 64 -1.76 -30.49 -14.34
N PRO A 65 -1.18 -31.65 -13.97
CA PRO A 65 -0.91 -31.95 -12.55
C PRO A 65 -0.03 -30.94 -11.84
N ILE A 66 0.99 -30.41 -12.51
CA ILE A 66 1.86 -29.35 -11.95
C ILE A 66 1.06 -28.07 -11.71
N ARG A 67 0.25 -27.68 -12.68
CA ARG A 67 -0.61 -26.49 -12.58
C ARG A 67 -1.64 -26.61 -11.45
N ASP A 68 -2.28 -27.77 -11.32
CA ASP A 68 -3.26 -28.03 -10.25
C ASP A 68 -2.61 -28.01 -8.86
N ALA A 69 -1.42 -28.57 -8.73
CA ALA A 69 -0.65 -28.53 -7.49
C ALA A 69 -0.23 -27.10 -7.13
N TRP A 70 0.18 -26.31 -8.12
CA TRP A 70 0.50 -24.89 -7.94
C TRP A 70 -0.71 -24.07 -7.47
N GLN A 71 -1.86 -24.26 -8.11
CA GLN A 71 -3.09 -23.57 -7.74
C GLN A 71 -3.51 -23.85 -6.29
N LYS A 72 -3.37 -25.08 -5.84
CA LYS A 72 -3.67 -25.48 -4.45
C LYS A 72 -2.70 -24.88 -3.43
N ARG A 73 -1.47 -24.57 -3.84
CA ARG A 73 -0.42 -24.00 -2.99
C ARG A 73 -0.36 -22.47 -3.03
N LEU A 74 -1.13 -21.83 -3.90
CA LEU A 74 -1.01 -20.41 -4.17
C LEU A 74 -1.13 -19.57 -2.88
N THR A 75 -0.02 -19.07 -2.38
CA THR A 75 0.10 -18.26 -1.18
C THR A 75 0.99 -17.05 -1.48
N ALA A 76 0.66 -15.91 -0.91
CA ALA A 76 1.53 -14.75 -0.97
C ALA A 76 2.66 -14.89 0.07
N ASN A 77 3.87 -14.55 -0.33
CA ASN A 77 4.94 -14.33 0.62
C ASN A 77 4.75 -12.98 1.29
N SER A 78 5.02 -12.90 2.57
CA SER A 78 5.03 -11.64 3.31
C SER A 78 6.44 -11.05 3.33
N ILE A 79 6.51 -9.72 3.39
CA ILE A 79 7.77 -9.04 3.66
C ILE A 79 8.09 -9.21 5.15
N PRO A 80 9.33 -9.61 5.52
CA PRO A 80 9.72 -9.67 6.91
C PRO A 80 9.56 -8.29 7.59
N SER A 81 9.13 -8.30 8.85
CA SER A 81 8.81 -7.08 9.60
C SER A 81 9.99 -6.12 9.81
N GLU A 82 11.21 -6.65 9.68
CA GLU A 82 12.46 -5.89 9.79
C GLU A 82 12.65 -4.91 8.63
N PHE A 83 12.03 -5.18 7.47
CA PHE A 83 12.14 -4.34 6.29
C PHE A 83 11.03 -3.29 6.26
N GLN A 84 11.40 -2.04 6.47
CA GLN A 84 10.49 -0.89 6.40
C GLN A 84 10.71 -0.14 5.09
N PHE A 85 9.90 -0.46 4.08
CA PHE A 85 9.99 0.21 2.77
C PHE A 85 9.19 1.50 2.67
N LEU A 86 8.31 1.76 3.64
CA LEU A 86 7.46 2.93 3.62
C LEU A 86 8.02 4.01 4.55
N PRO A 87 8.07 5.25 4.10
CA PRO A 87 8.47 6.37 4.94
C PRO A 87 7.45 6.61 6.05
N LYS A 88 7.91 7.19 7.14
CA LYS A 88 7.06 7.61 8.25
C LYS A 88 6.77 9.11 8.13
N LEU A 89 5.59 9.53 8.56
CA LEU A 89 5.23 10.95 8.63
C LEU A 89 6.24 11.78 9.45
N SER A 90 6.86 11.19 10.46
CA SER A 90 7.89 11.83 11.29
C SER A 90 9.17 12.16 10.52
N GLU A 91 9.39 11.61 9.34
CA GLU A 91 10.59 11.87 8.52
C GLU A 91 10.44 13.09 7.62
N LEU A 92 9.24 13.68 7.56
CA LEU A 92 8.99 14.92 6.82
C LEU A 92 9.80 16.12 7.34
N ASP A 93 10.21 16.10 8.61
CA ASP A 93 11.05 17.15 9.21
C ASP A 93 12.42 17.31 8.53
N ARG A 94 12.89 16.27 7.85
CA ARG A 94 14.15 16.24 7.10
C ARG A 94 14.05 16.77 5.68
N LEU A 95 12.83 17.01 5.19
CA LEU A 95 12.58 17.47 3.82
C LEU A 95 12.46 18.99 3.75
N SER A 96 12.32 19.53 2.55
CA SER A 96 12.09 20.96 2.34
C SER A 96 10.75 21.41 2.94
N SER A 97 10.63 22.70 3.29
CA SER A 97 9.35 23.28 3.69
C SER A 97 8.30 23.02 2.62
N LEU A 98 7.04 22.90 3.02
CA LEU A 98 5.88 22.60 2.17
C LEU A 98 5.90 21.17 1.59
N SER A 99 6.83 20.30 2.01
CA SER A 99 6.71 18.87 1.70
C SER A 99 5.54 18.27 2.47
N PHE A 100 4.74 17.45 1.79
CA PHE A 100 3.64 16.72 2.44
C PHE A 100 3.64 15.23 2.09
N MET A 101 3.04 14.45 2.96
CA MET A 101 2.84 13.02 2.75
C MET A 101 1.37 12.68 2.97
N LEU A 102 0.84 11.86 2.07
CA LEU A 102 -0.50 11.30 2.12
C LEU A 102 -0.40 9.78 2.20
N CYS A 103 -1.02 9.22 3.24
CA CYS A 103 -1.10 7.78 3.46
C CYS A 103 -2.57 7.34 3.46
N VAL A 104 -2.96 6.55 2.47
CA VAL A 104 -4.36 6.13 2.26
C VAL A 104 -4.47 4.63 2.42
N PRO A 105 -4.99 4.12 3.55
CA PRO A 105 -5.32 2.72 3.68
C PRO A 105 -6.57 2.40 2.85
N PHE A 106 -6.54 1.30 2.12
CA PHE A 106 -7.65 0.90 1.29
C PHE A 106 -7.92 -0.60 1.36
N LYS A 107 -9.11 -1.02 0.93
CA LYS A 107 -9.52 -2.40 0.77
C LYS A 107 -10.07 -2.61 -0.64
N LEU A 108 -9.61 -3.64 -1.31
CA LEU A 108 -10.05 -3.96 -2.67
C LEU A 108 -11.52 -4.37 -2.69
N ARG A 109 -12.33 -3.70 -3.51
CA ARG A 109 -13.71 -4.07 -3.83
C ARG A 109 -13.80 -4.95 -5.07
N LYS A 110 -12.76 -4.93 -5.89
CA LYS A 110 -12.57 -5.79 -7.06
C LYS A 110 -11.11 -6.27 -7.08
N PRO A 111 -10.82 -7.46 -7.61
CA PRO A 111 -9.45 -7.96 -7.66
C PRO A 111 -8.52 -6.98 -8.36
N TYR A 112 -7.28 -6.89 -7.88
CA TYR A 112 -6.22 -6.17 -8.57
C TYR A 112 -5.51 -7.12 -9.53
N LEU A 113 -5.37 -6.68 -10.76
CA LEU A 113 -4.65 -7.37 -11.82
C LEU A 113 -3.44 -6.54 -12.25
N SER A 114 -2.36 -7.23 -12.55
CA SER A 114 -1.19 -6.66 -13.21
C SER A 114 -0.58 -7.70 -14.13
N LYS A 115 0.44 -7.31 -14.88
CA LYS A 115 1.21 -8.22 -15.71
C LYS A 115 2.68 -8.09 -15.37
N ASP A 116 3.35 -9.21 -15.14
CA ASP A 116 4.79 -9.25 -14.98
C ASP A 116 5.43 -10.06 -16.12
N ASP A 117 5.92 -9.35 -17.13
CA ASP A 117 6.53 -9.95 -18.33
C ASP A 117 8.04 -10.25 -18.17
N ARG A 118 8.60 -9.99 -16.99
CA ARG A 118 10.05 -9.99 -16.80
C ARG A 118 10.65 -11.33 -16.39
N THR A 119 9.80 -12.27 -16.01
CA THR A 119 10.22 -13.59 -15.55
C THR A 119 9.34 -14.67 -16.19
N PHE A 120 9.88 -15.86 -16.33
CA PHE A 120 9.06 -17.03 -16.66
C PHE A 120 8.15 -17.37 -15.50
N HIS A 121 6.91 -17.68 -15.78
CA HIS A 121 5.92 -18.07 -14.78
C HIS A 121 5.13 -19.27 -15.26
N LEU A 122 4.64 -20.06 -14.29
CA LEU A 122 3.79 -21.20 -14.54
C LEU A 122 2.45 -20.81 -15.19
N LEU A 123 1.94 -19.62 -14.89
CA LEU A 123 0.76 -19.03 -15.50
C LEU A 123 1.16 -17.93 -16.49
N ASP A 124 0.41 -17.83 -17.58
CA ASP A 124 0.68 -16.85 -18.64
C ASP A 124 0.54 -15.39 -18.19
N ASN A 125 -0.19 -15.15 -17.10
CA ASN A 125 -0.48 -13.81 -16.59
C ASN A 125 -0.28 -13.77 -15.06
N PRO A 126 0.96 -13.74 -14.58
CA PRO A 126 1.25 -13.60 -13.16
C PRO A 126 1.01 -12.18 -12.69
N VAL A 127 0.55 -12.05 -11.43
CA VAL A 127 0.53 -10.75 -10.77
C VAL A 127 1.96 -10.28 -10.51
N ARG A 128 2.18 -8.97 -10.63
CA ARG A 128 3.50 -8.41 -10.35
C ARG A 128 3.90 -8.61 -8.90
N LYS A 129 5.10 -9.15 -8.70
CA LYS A 129 5.69 -9.42 -7.41
C LYS A 129 7.00 -8.63 -7.22
N ASP A 130 7.35 -8.37 -5.98
CA ASP A 130 8.69 -7.92 -5.65
C ASP A 130 9.73 -8.99 -6.04
N LYS A 131 10.90 -8.55 -6.50
CA LYS A 131 11.91 -9.47 -7.02
C LYS A 131 12.57 -10.33 -5.94
N VAL A 132 12.71 -9.79 -4.73
CA VAL A 132 13.43 -10.45 -3.64
C VAL A 132 12.49 -11.31 -2.82
N PHE A 133 11.39 -10.74 -2.35
CA PHE A 133 10.46 -11.42 -1.45
C PHE A 133 9.34 -12.17 -2.17
N GLN A 134 9.19 -11.96 -3.49
CA GLN A 134 8.10 -12.52 -4.29
C GLN A 134 6.71 -12.18 -3.76
N THR A 135 6.60 -11.05 -3.07
CA THR A 135 5.35 -10.53 -2.51
C THR A 135 4.57 -9.78 -3.60
N PRO A 136 3.27 -10.06 -3.77
CA PRO A 136 2.43 -9.31 -4.71
C PRO A 136 2.44 -7.81 -4.41
N MET A 137 2.57 -6.98 -5.44
CA MET A 137 2.71 -5.54 -5.24
C MET A 137 2.11 -4.68 -6.34
N VAL A 138 1.76 -3.46 -5.98
CA VAL A 138 1.65 -2.34 -6.93
C VAL A 138 2.96 -1.57 -6.91
N ALA A 139 3.65 -1.50 -8.04
CA ALA A 139 4.90 -0.76 -8.12
C ALA A 139 4.66 0.75 -8.08
N SER A 140 5.63 1.50 -7.56
CA SER A 140 5.61 2.97 -7.51
C SER A 140 5.31 3.61 -8.87
N THR A 141 5.89 3.07 -9.94
CA THR A 141 5.64 3.52 -11.31
C THR A 141 4.21 3.26 -11.78
N SER A 142 3.59 2.16 -11.31
CA SER A 142 2.20 1.85 -11.62
C SER A 142 1.24 2.81 -10.91
N TRP A 143 1.51 3.17 -9.66
CA TRP A 143 0.77 4.20 -8.96
C TRP A 143 0.86 5.57 -9.64
N LYS A 144 2.08 5.98 -10.01
CA LYS A 144 2.29 7.23 -10.75
C LYS A 144 1.50 7.25 -12.06
N GLY A 145 1.56 6.16 -12.82
CA GLY A 145 0.84 6.03 -14.08
C GLY A 145 -0.68 6.03 -13.90
N ALA A 146 -1.20 5.33 -12.89
CA ALA A 146 -2.62 5.25 -12.60
C ALA A 146 -3.19 6.62 -12.18
N LEU A 147 -2.53 7.32 -11.26
CA LEU A 147 -2.97 8.65 -10.83
C LEU A 147 -2.97 9.65 -11.99
N ARG A 148 -1.89 9.68 -12.80
CA ARG A 148 -1.81 10.56 -13.96
C ARG A 148 -2.91 10.26 -14.98
N ALA A 149 -3.16 8.98 -15.27
CA ALA A 149 -4.24 8.58 -16.18
C ALA A 149 -5.62 8.96 -15.65
N THR A 150 -5.84 8.87 -14.33
CA THR A 150 -7.08 9.30 -13.69
C THR A 150 -7.29 10.79 -13.83
N LEU A 151 -6.26 11.61 -13.63
CA LEU A 151 -6.36 13.07 -13.82
C LEU A 151 -6.73 13.45 -15.26
N TRP A 152 -6.22 12.70 -16.25
CA TRP A 152 -6.69 12.86 -17.63
C TRP A 152 -8.16 12.52 -17.83
N GLN A 153 -8.67 11.51 -17.16
CA GLN A 153 -10.10 11.19 -17.16
C GLN A 153 -10.94 12.29 -16.49
N LEU A 154 -10.36 12.98 -15.50
CA LEU A 154 -10.94 14.18 -14.87
C LEU A 154 -10.75 15.45 -15.72
N ARG A 155 -10.31 15.31 -16.98
CA ARG A 155 -10.14 16.36 -18.00
C ARG A 155 -8.96 17.31 -17.80
N HIS A 156 -8.01 17.00 -16.95
CA HIS A 156 -6.71 17.68 -16.94
C HIS A 156 -5.91 17.28 -18.17
N GLN A 157 -5.25 18.26 -18.78
CA GLN A 157 -4.47 18.01 -19.97
C GLN A 157 -3.01 17.64 -19.61
N LYS A 158 -2.34 16.97 -20.53
CA LYS A 158 -0.98 16.51 -20.37
C LYS A 158 0.03 17.65 -20.21
N ASP A 159 -0.23 18.77 -20.86
CA ASP A 159 0.56 20.00 -20.91
C ASP A 159 0.11 21.04 -19.88
N ASP A 160 -0.89 20.76 -19.07
CA ASP A 160 -1.26 21.60 -17.93
C ASP A 160 -0.04 21.80 -17.01
N GLU A 161 0.23 23.04 -16.66
CA GLU A 161 1.39 23.37 -15.83
C GLU A 161 1.38 22.63 -14.50
N GLN A 162 0.21 22.44 -13.90
CA GLN A 162 0.02 21.66 -12.68
C GLN A 162 0.34 20.19 -12.87
N ILE A 163 -0.06 19.57 -13.99
CA ILE A 163 0.27 18.18 -14.31
C ILE A 163 1.77 17.99 -14.51
N ILE A 164 2.41 18.91 -15.22
CA ILE A 164 3.88 18.90 -15.39
C ILE A 164 4.57 19.09 -14.03
N ARG A 165 4.07 19.95 -13.18
CA ARG A 165 4.60 20.21 -11.83
C ARG A 165 4.51 18.95 -10.94
N LEU A 166 3.41 18.23 -11.02
CA LEU A 166 3.19 17.01 -10.22
C LEU A 166 4.00 15.82 -10.73
N PHE A 167 4.01 15.57 -12.04
CA PHE A 167 4.53 14.33 -12.61
C PHE A 167 5.84 14.48 -13.42
N GLY A 168 6.24 15.70 -13.71
CA GLY A 168 7.32 16.00 -14.65
C GLY A 168 6.84 16.00 -16.10
N ASN A 169 7.65 16.53 -17.00
CA ASN A 169 7.39 16.46 -18.43
C ASN A 169 7.80 15.10 -19.01
N GLU A 170 7.48 14.87 -20.27
CA GLU A 170 7.70 13.58 -20.91
C GLU A 170 9.19 13.29 -21.16
N ARG A 171 9.52 11.99 -21.22
CA ARG A 171 10.88 11.50 -21.53
C ARG A 171 11.37 11.85 -22.92
N GLU A 172 10.44 12.19 -23.83
CA GLU A 172 10.73 12.50 -25.24
C GLU A 172 11.14 13.97 -25.48
N GLU A 173 11.21 14.78 -24.42
CA GLU A 173 11.76 16.13 -24.52
C GLU A 173 13.24 16.04 -24.92
N LYS A 174 13.52 16.42 -26.15
CA LYS A 174 14.88 16.37 -26.75
C LYS A 174 15.82 17.42 -26.16
N ASP A 175 15.27 18.49 -25.61
CA ASP A 175 16.04 19.53 -24.96
C ASP A 175 16.16 19.24 -23.46
N HIS A 176 17.30 18.70 -23.05
CA HIS A 176 17.59 18.39 -21.65
C HIS A 176 17.45 19.60 -20.71
N LYS A 177 17.56 20.84 -21.22
CA LYS A 177 17.36 22.07 -20.42
C LYS A 177 15.88 22.30 -20.07
N LYS A 178 14.97 21.68 -20.81
CA LYS A 178 13.52 21.79 -20.57
C LYS A 178 12.96 20.63 -19.73
N LEU A 179 13.79 19.66 -19.35
CA LEU A 179 13.35 18.56 -18.50
C LEU A 179 12.98 19.10 -17.11
N LYS A 180 11.74 18.83 -16.72
CA LYS A 180 11.20 19.18 -15.40
C LYS A 180 10.94 17.89 -14.62
N SER A 181 11.50 17.81 -13.41
CA SER A 181 11.20 16.71 -12.48
C SER A 181 9.85 16.97 -11.81
N GLY A 182 9.03 15.92 -11.66
CA GLY A 182 7.78 16.02 -10.92
C GLY A 182 8.01 16.02 -9.41
N ARG A 183 7.09 16.62 -8.67
CA ARG A 183 7.14 16.75 -7.22
C ARG A 183 6.55 15.57 -6.46
N LEU A 184 5.85 14.63 -7.14
CA LEU A 184 5.24 13.46 -6.52
C LEU A 184 6.16 12.26 -6.57
N TYR A 185 6.36 11.64 -5.41
CA TYR A 185 7.05 10.38 -5.21
C TYR A 185 6.06 9.35 -4.70
N PHE A 186 6.07 8.17 -5.31
CA PHE A 186 5.17 7.08 -4.98
C PHE A 186 5.96 5.94 -4.36
N TYR A 187 5.35 5.26 -3.41
CA TYR A 187 5.92 4.07 -2.77
C TYR A 187 5.15 2.82 -3.19
N PRO A 188 5.80 1.66 -3.21
CA PRO A 188 5.11 0.43 -3.56
C PRO A 188 4.09 0.06 -2.49
N THR A 189 2.99 -0.57 -2.90
CA THR A 189 2.06 -1.24 -1.99
C THR A 189 2.25 -2.73 -2.10
N PHE A 190 2.39 -3.41 -0.97
CA PHE A 190 2.54 -4.86 -0.90
C PHE A 190 1.26 -5.49 -0.35
N PHE A 191 0.96 -6.71 -0.81
CA PHE A 191 -0.23 -7.43 -0.41
C PHE A 191 0.12 -8.77 0.23
N ASP A 192 -0.68 -9.17 1.20
CA ASP A 192 -0.53 -10.44 1.93
C ASP A 192 -1.30 -11.60 1.30
N LYS A 193 -1.99 -11.38 0.18
CA LYS A 193 -2.82 -12.37 -0.49
C LYS A 193 -2.58 -12.41 -1.99
N ILE A 194 -2.68 -13.61 -2.53
CA ILE A 194 -2.68 -13.87 -3.96
C ILE A 194 -3.82 -14.84 -4.27
N GLY A 195 -4.44 -14.69 -5.41
CA GLY A 195 -5.56 -15.49 -5.86
C GLY A 195 -5.54 -15.69 -7.37
N LEU A 196 -6.59 -16.28 -7.90
CA LEU A 196 -6.78 -16.53 -9.31
C LEU A 196 -8.13 -15.98 -9.76
N GLU A 197 -8.12 -15.33 -10.91
CA GLU A 197 -9.33 -14.91 -11.62
C GLU A 197 -9.41 -15.61 -12.97
N VAL A 198 -10.63 -15.91 -13.37
CA VAL A 198 -10.90 -16.47 -14.70
C VAL A 198 -11.49 -15.40 -15.57
N ILE A 199 -10.78 -15.05 -16.63
CA ILE A 199 -11.29 -14.11 -17.62
C ILE A 199 -11.67 -14.88 -18.87
N ASN A 200 -12.91 -14.67 -19.34
CA ASN A 200 -13.40 -15.24 -20.59
C ASN A 200 -13.37 -14.17 -21.69
N PRO A 201 -12.35 -14.15 -22.55
CA PRO A 201 -12.28 -13.22 -23.65
C PRO A 201 -13.39 -13.53 -24.66
N HIS A 202 -14.07 -12.51 -25.16
CA HIS A 202 -15.07 -12.64 -26.23
C HIS A 202 -14.51 -12.14 -27.55
N SER A 203 -14.88 -12.81 -28.63
CA SER A 203 -14.58 -12.34 -29.99
C SER A 203 -15.37 -11.06 -30.29
N ARG A 204 -14.69 -9.99 -30.69
CA ARG A 204 -15.37 -8.75 -31.09
C ARG A 204 -16.26 -8.92 -32.34
N LYS A 205 -15.95 -9.92 -33.19
CA LYS A 205 -16.69 -10.17 -34.44
C LYS A 205 -17.93 -11.02 -34.21
N THR A 206 -17.87 -12.02 -33.32
CA THR A 206 -18.95 -13.02 -33.20
C THR A 206 -19.64 -12.95 -31.82
N GLY A 207 -19.14 -12.20 -30.86
CA GLY A 207 -19.64 -12.17 -29.49
C GLY A 207 -19.43 -13.48 -28.71
N THR A 208 -18.86 -14.51 -29.34
CA THR A 208 -18.65 -15.82 -28.72
C THR A 208 -17.47 -15.78 -27.74
N GLY A 209 -17.61 -16.47 -26.61
CA GLY A 209 -16.55 -16.68 -25.66
C GLY A 209 -15.43 -17.51 -26.28
N LYS A 210 -14.19 -17.16 -25.95
CA LYS A 210 -12.97 -17.95 -26.22
C LYS A 210 -12.64 -18.80 -25.01
N ASN A 211 -11.56 -19.56 -25.09
CA ASN A 211 -11.07 -20.33 -23.94
C ASN A 211 -10.82 -19.43 -22.74
N PRO A 212 -11.33 -19.78 -21.55
CA PRO A 212 -11.06 -19.03 -20.33
C PRO A 212 -9.58 -18.95 -20.04
N ILE A 213 -9.12 -17.75 -19.64
CA ILE A 213 -7.73 -17.49 -19.27
C ILE A 213 -7.67 -17.36 -17.76
N LEU A 214 -6.80 -18.13 -17.13
CA LEU A 214 -6.53 -18.06 -15.71
C LEU A 214 -5.44 -17.02 -15.45
N ILE A 215 -5.74 -16.05 -14.58
CA ILE A 215 -4.85 -14.92 -14.27
C ILE A 215 -4.60 -14.87 -12.78
N GLU A 216 -3.34 -14.71 -12.36
CA GLU A 216 -3.04 -14.38 -10.97
C GLU A 216 -3.51 -12.97 -10.64
N CYS A 217 -4.04 -12.80 -9.44
CA CYS A 217 -4.56 -11.53 -8.96
C CYS A 217 -4.27 -11.34 -7.47
N VAL A 218 -4.48 -10.13 -6.99
CA VAL A 218 -4.73 -9.88 -5.57
C VAL A 218 -6.24 -9.89 -5.39
N PRO A 219 -6.80 -10.80 -4.56
CA PRO A 219 -8.24 -10.99 -4.47
C PRO A 219 -8.97 -9.82 -3.82
N LEU A 220 -10.27 -9.72 -4.10
CA LEU A 220 -11.14 -8.75 -3.42
C LEU A 220 -11.05 -8.92 -1.90
N GLY A 221 -11.27 -7.84 -1.16
CA GLY A 221 -11.19 -7.83 0.30
C GLY A 221 -9.77 -7.74 0.87
N THR A 222 -8.74 -7.82 0.02
CA THR A 222 -7.34 -7.60 0.45
C THR A 222 -7.12 -6.12 0.73
N THR A 223 -6.37 -5.83 1.79
CA THR A 223 -6.03 -4.47 2.20
C THR A 223 -4.67 -4.05 1.67
N GLY A 224 -4.52 -2.76 1.44
CA GLY A 224 -3.27 -2.13 1.03
C GLY A 224 -3.17 -0.71 1.57
N LYS A 225 -2.00 -0.09 1.40
CA LYS A 225 -1.75 1.31 1.78
C LYS A 225 -1.06 2.02 0.63
N LEU A 226 -1.69 3.04 0.07
CA LEU A 226 -1.08 3.96 -0.88
C LEU A 226 -0.33 5.04 -0.11
N VAL A 227 0.94 5.25 -0.43
CA VAL A 227 1.76 6.31 0.16
C VAL A 227 2.30 7.19 -0.96
N ILE A 228 2.02 8.48 -0.84
CA ILE A 228 2.47 9.53 -1.75
C ILE A 228 3.22 10.57 -0.94
N LEU A 229 4.41 10.94 -1.41
CA LEU A 229 5.20 12.03 -0.88
C LEU A 229 5.29 13.14 -1.95
N TYR A 230 5.01 14.35 -1.54
CA TYR A 230 5.21 15.56 -2.35
C TYR A 230 6.40 16.34 -1.81
N VAL A 231 7.34 16.66 -2.69
CA VAL A 231 8.52 17.47 -2.35
C VAL A 231 8.63 18.62 -3.34
N PRO A 232 8.41 19.86 -2.91
CA PRO A 232 8.57 21.02 -3.79
C PRO A 232 10.04 21.36 -4.03
N PHE A 233 10.33 21.92 -5.19
CA PHE A 233 11.66 22.36 -5.59
C PHE A 233 11.70 23.86 -5.80
N GLY A 234 12.75 24.50 -5.32
CA GLY A 234 12.97 25.93 -5.50
C GLY A 234 12.06 26.80 -4.63
N LYS A 235 11.78 28.02 -5.11
CA LYS A 235 10.83 28.92 -4.44
C LYS A 235 9.42 28.55 -4.84
N VAL A 236 8.59 28.19 -3.88
CA VAL A 236 7.23 27.72 -4.08
C VAL A 236 6.30 28.52 -3.19
N GLN A 237 5.13 28.89 -3.71
CA GLN A 237 4.08 29.57 -2.95
C GLN A 237 3.21 28.54 -2.21
N GLU A 238 2.79 28.86 -1.01
CA GLU A 238 1.93 27.98 -0.21
C GLU A 238 0.59 27.68 -0.89
N SER A 239 0.01 28.68 -1.57
CA SER A 239 -1.23 28.52 -2.34
C SER A 239 -1.10 27.52 -3.49
N GLU A 240 0.08 27.46 -4.14
CA GLU A 240 0.37 26.49 -5.19
C GLU A 240 0.41 25.06 -4.62
N VAL A 241 1.02 24.89 -3.44
CA VAL A 241 1.08 23.57 -2.77
C VAL A 241 -0.30 23.11 -2.30
N ALA A 242 -1.14 24.05 -1.83
CA ALA A 242 -2.51 23.72 -1.45
C ALA A 242 -3.38 23.34 -2.66
N GLU A 243 -3.18 23.98 -3.80
CA GLU A 243 -3.81 23.61 -5.06
C GLU A 243 -3.36 22.20 -5.52
N ASP A 244 -2.07 21.91 -5.43
CA ASP A 244 -1.52 20.58 -5.73
C ASP A 244 -2.06 19.50 -4.79
N MET A 245 -2.18 19.81 -3.49
CA MET A 245 -2.77 18.91 -2.49
C MET A 245 -4.23 18.59 -2.83
N LYS A 246 -5.04 19.58 -3.21
CA LYS A 246 -6.43 19.39 -3.61
C LYS A 246 -6.52 18.46 -4.81
N LEU A 247 -5.77 18.71 -5.88
CA LEU A 247 -5.79 17.90 -7.08
C LEU A 247 -5.33 16.45 -6.81
N VAL A 248 -4.31 16.26 -5.97
CA VAL A 248 -3.86 14.93 -5.57
C VAL A 248 -4.95 14.19 -4.79
N ALA A 249 -5.65 14.86 -3.87
CA ALA A 249 -6.73 14.26 -3.10
C ALA A 249 -7.90 13.80 -3.99
N GLU A 250 -8.37 14.68 -4.89
CA GLU A 250 -9.42 14.39 -5.88
C GLU A 250 -9.02 13.24 -6.82
N GLY A 251 -7.79 13.28 -7.32
CA GLY A 251 -7.27 12.24 -8.19
C GLY A 251 -7.13 10.88 -7.50
N VAL A 252 -6.70 10.85 -6.24
CA VAL A 252 -6.58 9.61 -5.45
C VAL A 252 -7.95 9.01 -5.15
N GLU A 253 -8.93 9.82 -4.75
CA GLU A 253 -10.31 9.36 -4.57
C GLU A 253 -10.84 8.73 -5.85
N ALA A 254 -10.80 9.46 -6.96
CA ALA A 254 -11.30 8.99 -8.24
C ALA A 254 -10.56 7.73 -8.74
N MET A 255 -9.23 7.68 -8.56
CA MET A 255 -8.42 6.52 -8.93
C MET A 255 -8.82 5.26 -8.14
N LEU A 256 -9.01 5.39 -6.84
CA LEU A 256 -9.33 4.22 -6.01
C LEU A 256 -10.78 3.79 -6.17
N THR A 257 -11.73 4.73 -6.25
CA THR A 257 -13.17 4.43 -6.13
C THR A 257 -13.91 4.32 -7.45
N VAL A 258 -13.41 4.97 -8.52
CA VAL A 258 -14.12 5.08 -9.80
C VAL A 258 -13.34 4.42 -10.94
N TYR A 259 -12.11 4.84 -11.19
CA TYR A 259 -11.37 4.40 -12.38
C TYR A 259 -10.58 3.11 -12.16
N GLY A 260 -10.17 2.81 -10.92
CA GLY A 260 -9.36 1.65 -10.59
C GLY A 260 -7.88 1.82 -10.97
N PHE A 261 -7.07 0.85 -10.55
CA PHE A 261 -5.63 0.80 -10.82
C PHE A 261 -5.19 -0.60 -11.24
N GLY A 262 -4.10 -0.68 -12.00
CA GLY A 262 -3.58 -1.92 -12.56
C GLY A 262 -4.10 -2.21 -13.96
N ALA A 263 -4.26 -3.50 -14.27
CA ALA A 263 -4.73 -3.94 -15.56
C ALA A 263 -6.26 -4.14 -15.59
N LYS A 264 -6.86 -3.97 -16.79
CA LYS A 264 -8.29 -4.21 -17.05
C LYS A 264 -9.25 -3.33 -16.20
N THR A 265 -8.83 -2.12 -15.88
CA THR A 265 -9.64 -1.16 -15.14
C THR A 265 -10.95 -0.82 -15.86
N SER A 266 -10.98 -0.80 -17.19
CA SER A 266 -12.22 -0.64 -18.00
C SER A 266 -13.25 -1.76 -17.77
N SER A 267 -12.84 -2.90 -17.20
CA SER A 267 -13.72 -3.99 -16.80
C SER A 267 -14.01 -3.97 -15.29
N GLY A 268 -13.67 -2.89 -14.61
CA GLY A 268 -13.93 -2.67 -13.18
C GLY A 268 -12.90 -3.30 -12.23
N PHE A 269 -11.80 -3.88 -12.72
CA PHE A 269 -10.75 -4.40 -11.84
C PHE A 269 -9.96 -3.27 -11.17
N GLY A 270 -9.41 -3.57 -9.96
CA GLY A 270 -8.60 -2.63 -9.20
C GLY A 270 -9.37 -1.49 -8.55
N ILE A 271 -10.69 -1.62 -8.36
CA ILE A 271 -11.49 -0.68 -7.57
C ILE A 271 -11.32 -0.99 -6.08
N ALA A 272 -11.18 0.05 -5.29
CA ALA A 272 -10.99 -0.04 -3.84
C ALA A 272 -11.90 0.96 -3.09
N GLU A 273 -12.01 0.76 -1.80
CA GLU A 273 -12.67 1.67 -0.85
C GLU A 273 -11.69 2.07 0.25
N LEU A 274 -11.93 3.20 0.89
CA LEU A 274 -11.17 3.60 2.06
C LEU A 274 -11.35 2.57 3.19
N ASN A 275 -10.25 2.15 3.82
CA ASN A 275 -10.26 1.19 4.91
C ASN A 275 -9.52 1.73 6.14
N GLY A 276 -10.18 2.60 6.87
CA GLY A 276 -9.61 3.29 8.03
C GLY A 276 -9.44 4.78 7.79
N THR A 277 -8.42 5.36 8.39
CA THR A 277 -8.19 6.80 8.42
C THR A 277 -7.07 7.19 7.45
N ILE A 278 -7.30 8.19 6.64
CA ILE A 278 -6.26 8.80 5.81
C ILE A 278 -5.35 9.63 6.72
N GLU A 279 -4.06 9.33 6.71
CA GLU A 279 -3.06 10.11 7.44
C GLU A 279 -2.42 11.13 6.50
N PHE A 280 -2.44 12.39 6.87
CA PHE A 280 -1.79 13.48 6.16
C PHE A 280 -0.83 14.21 7.08
N GLY A 281 0.32 14.59 6.56
CA GLY A 281 1.28 15.46 7.23
C GLY A 281 1.92 16.41 6.25
N ILE A 282 2.18 17.65 6.68
CA ILE A 282 2.86 18.67 5.90
C ILE A 282 3.88 19.41 6.76
N ARG A 283 5.01 19.76 6.18
CA ARG A 283 6.00 20.65 6.77
C ARG A 283 5.66 22.12 6.49
N ALA A 284 4.61 22.59 7.12
CA ALA A 284 4.13 23.98 7.06
C ALA A 284 3.29 24.30 8.30
N ASP A 285 3.17 25.58 8.63
CA ASP A 285 2.31 26.05 9.71
C ASP A 285 0.95 26.50 9.16
N TRP A 286 0.20 25.55 8.60
CA TRP A 286 -1.11 25.82 8.03
C TRP A 286 -2.22 25.67 9.07
N SER A 287 -2.69 26.79 9.60
CA SER A 287 -3.81 26.81 10.54
C SER A 287 -5.13 26.27 9.96
N CYS A 288 -5.27 26.16 8.65
CA CYS A 288 -6.40 25.52 7.99
C CYS A 288 -6.43 24.00 8.16
N LEU A 289 -5.31 23.40 8.57
CA LEU A 289 -5.21 21.99 8.91
C LEU A 289 -5.48 21.71 10.40
N GLU A 290 -5.59 22.72 11.22
CA GLU A 290 -6.04 22.54 12.59
C GLU A 290 -7.48 22.03 12.54
N GLU A 291 -7.73 20.90 13.19
CA GLU A 291 -9.10 20.46 13.42
C GLU A 291 -9.78 21.59 14.21
N ALA A 292 -10.89 22.10 13.69
CA ALA A 292 -11.86 22.74 14.55
C ALA A 292 -12.14 21.72 15.65
N LEU A 293 -11.71 22.02 16.86
CA LEU A 293 -11.87 21.17 18.03
C LEU A 293 -13.36 20.87 18.21
N THR A 294 -13.88 19.88 17.48
CA THR A 294 -14.93 19.07 18.05
C THR A 294 -14.25 18.39 19.24
N PRO A 295 -14.76 18.48 20.43
CA PRO A 295 -14.14 17.88 21.59
C PRO A 295 -14.11 16.37 21.34
N ALA A 296 -13.05 15.88 20.69
CA ALA A 296 -12.67 14.50 20.84
C ALA A 296 -12.60 14.35 22.37
N LYS A 297 -13.31 13.36 22.92
CA LYS A 297 -13.19 13.03 24.34
C LYS A 297 -11.72 12.79 24.59
N HIS A 298 -11.01 13.87 24.96
CA HIS A 298 -9.65 13.75 25.46
C HIS A 298 -9.67 12.72 26.57
N PRO A 299 -8.68 11.83 26.63
CA PRO A 299 -8.55 11.00 27.83
C PRO A 299 -8.77 11.86 29.04
N GLU A 300 -9.59 11.41 29.97
CA GLU A 300 -10.08 12.19 31.12
C GLU A 300 -8.95 12.82 31.95
N PHE A 301 -7.72 12.34 31.78
CA PHE A 301 -6.50 12.83 32.43
C PHE A 301 -5.81 14.00 31.70
N LEU A 302 -6.24 14.37 30.49
CA LEU A 302 -5.69 15.51 29.74
C LEU A 302 -6.60 16.75 29.84
N LYS A 303 -5.99 17.93 29.68
CA LYS A 303 -6.68 19.19 29.46
C LYS A 303 -7.02 19.35 27.97
N ASP A 304 -7.82 20.36 27.63
CA ASP A 304 -8.22 20.68 26.25
C ASP A 304 -7.02 21.05 25.35
N ASP A 305 -5.93 21.55 25.93
CA ASP A 305 -4.66 21.82 25.25
C ASP A 305 -3.77 20.59 25.03
N GLY A 306 -4.25 19.38 25.39
CA GLY A 306 -3.50 18.13 25.30
C GLY A 306 -2.42 17.97 26.37
N SER A 307 -2.27 18.90 27.30
CA SER A 307 -1.38 18.78 28.46
C SER A 307 -1.99 17.93 29.57
N LEU A 308 -1.16 17.33 30.42
CA LEU A 308 -1.63 16.57 31.57
C LEU A 308 -2.31 17.48 32.58
N LYS A 309 -3.44 17.05 33.14
CA LYS A 309 -4.12 17.79 34.24
C LYS A 309 -3.19 17.96 35.42
N THR A 310 -3.23 19.13 36.01
CA THR A 310 -2.39 19.51 37.16
C THR A 310 -2.55 18.60 38.38
N GLU A 311 -3.68 17.94 38.52
CA GLU A 311 -3.92 16.95 39.58
C GLU A 311 -2.93 15.76 39.55
N PHE A 312 -2.35 15.43 38.41
CA PHE A 312 -1.33 14.40 38.25
C PHE A 312 0.12 14.90 38.45
N LEU A 313 0.32 16.23 38.57
CA LEU A 313 1.63 16.83 38.67
C LEU A 313 1.91 17.38 40.06
N ASN A 314 3.15 17.25 40.51
CA ASN A 314 3.68 17.95 41.67
C ASN A 314 3.95 19.44 41.33
N ALA A 315 4.24 20.26 42.34
CA ALA A 315 4.57 21.67 42.17
C ALA A 315 5.86 21.91 41.32
N ASP A 316 6.74 20.94 41.32
CA ASP A 316 7.98 20.94 40.51
C ASP A 316 7.78 20.46 39.07
N GLY A 317 6.53 20.14 38.68
CA GLY A 317 6.19 19.61 37.35
C GLY A 317 6.44 18.10 37.18
N SER A 318 6.94 17.40 38.18
CA SER A 318 7.10 15.94 38.14
C SER A 318 5.76 15.21 38.29
N PHE A 319 5.69 13.98 37.78
CA PHE A 319 4.48 13.15 37.90
C PHE A 319 4.33 12.64 39.33
N LYS A 320 3.11 12.80 39.91
CA LYS A 320 2.81 12.31 41.26
C LYS A 320 2.88 10.80 41.34
N THR A 321 3.44 10.25 42.40
CA THR A 321 3.29 8.83 42.72
C THR A 321 1.83 8.49 43.02
N GLU A 322 1.42 7.23 42.88
CA GLU A 322 0.05 6.80 43.14
C GLU A 322 -0.41 7.16 44.59
N LYS A 323 0.52 7.09 45.56
CA LYS A 323 0.26 7.50 46.95
C LYS A 323 0.00 8.99 47.07
N GLN A 324 0.81 9.83 46.44
CA GLN A 324 0.62 11.30 46.42
C GLN A 324 -0.68 11.68 45.72
N TYR A 325 -1.00 11.03 44.58
CA TYR A 325 -2.25 11.26 43.88
C TYR A 325 -3.48 10.90 44.70
N LYS A 326 -3.44 9.75 45.38
CA LYS A 326 -4.51 9.34 46.35
C LYS A 326 -4.70 10.37 47.45
N THR A 327 -3.64 10.81 48.08
CA THR A 327 -3.70 11.82 49.19
C THR A 327 -4.27 13.14 48.66
N PHE A 328 -3.87 13.56 47.47
CA PHE A 328 -4.37 14.77 46.82
C PHE A 328 -5.87 14.71 46.54
N LEU A 329 -6.37 13.59 45.99
CA LEU A 329 -7.78 13.38 45.72
C LEU A 329 -8.65 13.30 47.03
N GLN A 330 -8.12 12.63 48.06
CA GLN A 330 -8.75 12.58 49.37
C GLN A 330 -8.96 13.96 49.98
N GLY A 331 -7.95 14.85 49.83
CA GLY A 331 -8.04 16.25 50.25
C GLY A 331 -9.10 17.07 49.47
N GLN A 332 -9.51 16.58 48.28
CA GLN A 332 -10.56 17.20 47.45
C GLN A 332 -11.91 16.49 47.51
N GLY A 333 -12.07 15.48 48.38
CA GLY A 333 -13.29 14.69 48.47
C GLY A 333 -13.58 13.80 47.24
N LYS A 334 -12.57 13.50 46.41
CA LYS A 334 -12.70 12.69 45.20
C LYS A 334 -12.23 11.26 45.42
N THR A 335 -12.88 10.32 44.75
CA THR A 335 -12.48 8.89 44.77
C THR A 335 -11.33 8.62 43.80
N HIS A 336 -10.39 7.76 44.23
CA HIS A 336 -9.28 7.35 43.42
C HIS A 336 -9.69 6.39 42.29
N ASN A 337 -9.40 6.74 41.04
CA ASN A 337 -9.57 5.86 39.86
C ASN A 337 -8.20 5.31 39.44
N LYS A 338 -7.92 4.05 39.82
CA LYS A 338 -6.65 3.39 39.55
C LYS A 338 -6.37 3.25 38.04
N LYS A 339 -7.41 2.95 37.26
CA LYS A 339 -7.27 2.79 35.79
C LYS A 339 -6.86 4.11 35.14
N LEU A 340 -7.53 5.20 35.52
CA LEU A 340 -7.21 6.55 35.02
C LEU A 340 -5.77 6.96 35.36
N TYR A 341 -5.33 6.67 36.60
CA TYR A 341 -3.95 6.94 37.01
C TYR A 341 -2.92 6.16 36.18
N GLN A 342 -3.14 4.86 35.95
CA GLN A 342 -2.25 4.02 35.15
C GLN A 342 -2.16 4.47 33.69
N GLU A 343 -3.27 4.89 33.09
CA GLU A 343 -3.31 5.44 31.74
C GLU A 343 -2.53 6.78 31.67
N ALA A 344 -2.71 7.65 32.66
CA ALA A 344 -1.95 8.90 32.76
C ALA A 344 -0.45 8.66 32.98
N GLU A 345 -0.07 7.68 33.80
CA GLU A 345 1.34 7.31 34.04
C GLU A 345 2.00 6.75 32.78
N LYS A 346 1.29 5.85 32.06
CA LYS A 346 1.76 5.31 30.79
C LYS A 346 1.96 6.42 29.75
N TRP A 347 1.02 7.33 29.66
CA TRP A 347 1.09 8.50 28.78
C TRP A 347 2.26 9.41 29.17
N TRP A 348 2.50 9.65 30.46
CA TRP A 348 3.59 10.47 30.97
C TRP A 348 4.96 9.85 30.67
N LYS A 349 5.14 8.55 30.84
CA LYS A 349 6.38 7.83 30.52
C LYS A 349 6.70 7.83 29.04
N SER A 350 5.71 7.74 28.18
CA SER A 350 5.89 7.76 26.72
C SER A 350 6.11 9.16 26.11
N ARG A 351 6.01 10.24 26.90
CA ARG A 351 6.12 11.62 26.37
C ARG A 351 7.52 11.96 25.83
N ASN A 352 8.57 11.42 26.42
CA ASN A 352 9.95 11.68 26.03
C ASN A 352 10.36 10.90 24.78
N ASP A 353 9.66 9.81 24.47
CA ASP A 353 9.89 8.99 23.29
C ASP A 353 9.10 9.53 22.06
N ARG A 354 8.29 10.56 22.26
CA ARG A 354 7.59 11.19 21.14
C ARG A 354 8.56 12.15 20.46
N PRO A 355 8.84 11.97 19.15
CA PRO A 355 9.61 12.96 18.43
C PRO A 355 8.89 14.30 18.56
N LYS A 356 9.58 15.32 19.08
CA LYS A 356 9.08 16.70 19.04
C LYS A 356 8.93 17.06 17.57
N LEU A 357 7.68 17.19 17.11
CA LEU A 357 7.42 17.68 15.77
C LEU A 357 7.94 19.12 15.71
N PRO A 358 8.65 19.52 14.64
CA PRO A 358 9.06 20.89 14.45
C PRO A 358 7.83 21.82 14.48
N GLU A 359 7.98 23.03 14.98
CA GLU A 359 6.88 24.02 15.10
C GLU A 359 6.14 24.26 13.77
N SER A 360 6.83 24.01 12.65
CA SER A 360 6.30 24.14 11.29
C SER A 360 5.70 22.85 10.71
N PHE A 361 5.36 21.88 11.54
CA PHE A 361 4.78 20.61 11.07
C PHE A 361 3.32 20.52 11.51
N ARG A 362 2.43 20.23 10.55
CA ARG A 362 1.02 19.93 10.81
C ARG A 362 0.67 18.52 10.36
N ARG A 363 -0.11 17.84 11.17
CA ARG A 363 -0.63 16.51 10.90
C ARG A 363 -2.14 16.51 11.11
N ARG A 364 -2.85 15.87 10.18
CA ARG A 364 -4.30 15.66 10.30
C ARG A 364 -4.70 14.29 9.79
N ASN A 365 -5.69 13.73 10.44
CA ASN A 365 -6.30 12.47 10.05
C ASN A 365 -7.68 12.74 9.47
N PHE A 366 -8.03 12.06 8.37
CA PHE A 366 -9.32 12.23 7.70
C PHE A 366 -10.03 10.89 7.63
N ILE A 367 -11.32 10.91 7.96
CA ILE A 367 -12.20 9.71 7.95
C ILE A 367 -12.82 9.46 6.57
N SER A 368 -12.69 10.41 5.63
CA SER A 368 -13.21 10.30 4.27
C SER A 368 -12.40 11.16 3.30
N PHE A 369 -12.47 10.83 2.02
CA PHE A 369 -11.92 11.67 0.95
C PHE A 369 -12.60 13.04 0.89
N ALA A 370 -13.91 13.08 1.06
CA ALA A 370 -14.66 14.34 1.07
C ALA A 370 -14.11 15.32 2.12
N SER A 371 -13.80 14.84 3.35
CA SER A 371 -13.23 15.70 4.38
C SER A 371 -11.80 16.16 4.04
N LEU A 372 -11.00 15.34 3.39
CA LEU A 372 -9.67 15.72 2.91
C LEU A 372 -9.75 16.78 1.82
N ILE A 373 -10.60 16.59 0.81
CA ILE A 373 -10.78 17.49 -0.32
C ILE A 373 -11.33 18.84 0.15
N THR A 374 -12.37 18.85 0.98
CA THR A 374 -12.93 20.09 1.55
C THR A 374 -11.88 20.87 2.35
N THR A 375 -11.04 20.16 3.12
CA THR A 375 -9.96 20.80 3.87
C THR A 375 -8.88 21.35 2.94
N ALA A 376 -8.49 20.61 1.90
CA ALA A 376 -7.53 21.09 0.90
C ALA A 376 -8.03 22.34 0.17
N GLU A 377 -9.31 22.37 -0.17
CA GLU A 377 -9.96 23.53 -0.77
C GLU A 377 -10.01 24.76 0.16
N ALA A 378 -10.37 24.54 1.42
CA ALA A 378 -10.35 25.60 2.44
C ALA A 378 -8.93 26.16 2.65
N CYS A 379 -7.91 25.29 2.65
CA CYS A 379 -6.52 25.72 2.72
C CYS A 379 -6.11 26.55 1.49
N HIS A 380 -6.47 26.08 0.30
CA HIS A 380 -6.18 26.81 -0.94
C HIS A 380 -6.81 28.21 -0.95
N ASN A 381 -8.10 28.33 -0.62
CA ASN A 381 -8.81 29.60 -0.59
C ASN A 381 -8.19 30.56 0.45
N LYS A 382 -7.92 30.06 1.67
CA LYS A 382 -7.30 30.87 2.73
C LYS A 382 -5.91 31.38 2.36
N LEU A 383 -5.09 30.55 1.72
CA LEU A 383 -3.71 30.91 1.33
C LEU A 383 -3.65 31.77 0.06
N LYS A 384 -4.71 31.78 -0.73
CA LYS A 384 -4.88 32.72 -1.85
C LYS A 384 -5.38 34.09 -1.43
N GLY A 385 -5.88 34.26 -0.19
CA GLY A 385 -6.45 35.49 0.31
C GLY A 385 -7.86 35.78 -0.22
N VAL A 386 -8.58 34.72 -0.57
CA VAL A 386 -10.01 34.75 -0.98
C VAL A 386 -10.89 34.32 0.17
#